data_c55f0c15e5a7dc9ef341432531242843
#
_entry.id   c55f0c15e5a7dc9ef341432531242843
#
_cell.length_a   1.000
_cell.length_b   1.000
_cell.length_c   1.000
_cell.angle_alpha   90.00
_cell.angle_beta   90.00
_cell.angle_gamma   90.00
#
_symmetry.space_group_name_H-M   'P 1'
#
loop_
_entity.id
_entity.type
_entity.pdbx_description
1 polymer ?
#
loop_
_entity_poly.entity_id
_entity_poly.type
_entity_poly.pdbx_seq_one_letter_code
_entity_poly.pdbx_strand_id
1 'polypeptide(L)'
;MTLVVRAVPWNDPAGEALRVAQQTEVSARYGVPDSEPGPKPTAADIAVFLVAFDVAEDGSELAVGCGGLRTLDDSHGEIKRMYVIPERRGTGVSIAILTALEGEARGRGWSRLVLETGDQQPDAMRLYEREGYTLIPNFGYYADSPLSICYEKKLAPLEV
;
A
#
# COMPACT_ATOMS: atom_id res chain seq x y z
N MET A 1 6.26 9.48 -19.05
CA MET A 1 5.07 8.95 -18.31
C MET A 1 4.41 10.09 -17.56
N THR A 2 3.12 10.28 -17.78
CA THR A 2 2.34 11.25 -16.99
C THR A 2 1.57 10.47 -15.94
N LEU A 3 2.04 10.52 -14.72
CA LEU A 3 1.49 9.74 -13.61
C LEU A 3 0.45 10.57 -12.85
N VAL A 4 -0.75 10.01 -12.71
CA VAL A 4 -1.83 10.61 -11.91
C VAL A 4 -2.27 9.59 -10.87
N VAL A 5 -2.29 10.00 -9.61
CA VAL A 5 -2.75 9.18 -8.50
C VAL A 5 -4.12 9.67 -8.05
N ARG A 6 -5.12 8.79 -8.07
CA ARG A 6 -6.51 9.13 -7.74
C ARG A 6 -7.11 8.15 -6.75
N ALA A 7 -7.98 8.68 -5.88
CA ALA A 7 -8.83 7.84 -5.05
C ALA A 7 -9.95 7.23 -5.92
N VAL A 8 -10.15 5.94 -5.74
CA VAL A 8 -11.22 5.19 -6.42
C VAL A 8 -11.98 4.35 -5.40
N PRO A 9 -13.22 3.93 -5.68
CA PRO A 9 -13.92 2.98 -4.83
C PRO A 9 -13.15 1.66 -4.70
N TRP A 10 -13.30 0.98 -3.57
CA TRP A 10 -12.63 -0.31 -3.34
C TRP A 10 -12.93 -1.33 -4.44
N ASN A 11 -14.13 -1.31 -5.00
CA ASN A 11 -14.57 -2.22 -6.05
C ASN A 11 -14.36 -1.68 -7.47
N ASP A 12 -13.59 -0.60 -7.64
CA ASP A 12 -13.24 -0.11 -8.97
C ASP A 12 -12.57 -1.21 -9.79
N PRO A 13 -13.00 -1.47 -11.03
CA PRO A 13 -12.48 -2.61 -11.81
C PRO A 13 -10.97 -2.60 -12.04
N ALA A 14 -10.38 -1.43 -12.32
CA ALA A 14 -8.93 -1.31 -12.52
C ALA A 14 -8.17 -1.59 -11.24
N GLY A 15 -8.64 -1.05 -10.12
CA GLY A 15 -8.05 -1.27 -8.80
C GLY A 15 -8.18 -2.71 -8.35
N GLU A 16 -9.34 -3.32 -8.57
CA GLU A 16 -9.57 -4.73 -8.24
C GLU A 16 -8.63 -5.65 -9.03
N ALA A 17 -8.44 -5.38 -10.32
CA ALA A 17 -7.51 -6.14 -11.16
C ALA A 17 -6.07 -6.07 -10.62
N LEU A 18 -5.63 -4.90 -10.16
CA LEU A 18 -4.32 -4.74 -9.54
C LEU A 18 -4.19 -5.54 -8.25
N ARG A 19 -5.23 -5.55 -7.41
CA ARG A 19 -5.21 -6.34 -6.16
C ARG A 19 -5.17 -7.84 -6.44
N VAL A 20 -5.89 -8.31 -7.45
CA VAL A 20 -5.85 -9.71 -7.88
C VAL A 20 -4.44 -10.07 -8.37
N ALA A 21 -3.83 -9.21 -9.19
CA ALA A 21 -2.47 -9.42 -9.69
C ALA A 21 -1.47 -9.50 -8.52
N GLN A 22 -1.60 -8.64 -7.52
CA GLN A 22 -0.77 -8.67 -6.32
C GLN A 22 -0.90 -10.00 -5.57
N GLN A 23 -2.13 -10.45 -5.31
CA GLN A 23 -2.36 -11.71 -4.60
C GLN A 23 -1.79 -12.90 -5.36
N THR A 24 -1.91 -12.90 -6.68
CA THR A 24 -1.34 -13.94 -7.54
C THR A 24 0.19 -13.98 -7.40
N GLU A 25 0.85 -12.81 -7.45
CA GLU A 25 2.30 -12.73 -7.33
C GLU A 25 2.79 -13.17 -5.94
N VAL A 26 2.12 -12.72 -4.88
CA VAL A 26 2.47 -13.07 -3.50
C VAL A 26 2.24 -14.56 -3.26
N SER A 27 1.13 -15.11 -3.72
CA SER A 27 0.83 -16.55 -3.60
C SER A 27 1.89 -17.40 -4.28
N ALA A 28 2.35 -16.99 -5.47
CA ALA A 28 3.42 -17.69 -6.18
C ALA A 28 4.74 -17.62 -5.40
N ARG A 29 5.05 -16.47 -4.81
CA ARG A 29 6.30 -16.24 -4.08
C ARG A 29 6.37 -17.06 -2.79
N TYR A 30 5.28 -17.17 -2.06
CA TYR A 30 5.22 -17.92 -0.79
C TYR A 30 4.75 -19.36 -0.96
N GLY A 31 4.29 -19.75 -2.16
CA GLY A 31 3.86 -21.13 -2.45
C GLY A 31 2.53 -21.53 -1.81
N VAL A 32 1.75 -20.58 -1.29
CA VAL A 32 0.45 -20.81 -0.67
C VAL A 32 -0.55 -19.75 -1.15
N PRO A 33 -1.85 -20.10 -1.29
CA PRO A 33 -2.86 -19.16 -1.81
C PRO A 33 -3.10 -17.94 -0.92
N ASP A 34 -2.90 -18.07 0.39
CA ASP A 34 -3.16 -17.01 1.36
C ASP A 34 -2.13 -17.08 2.48
N SER A 35 -1.11 -16.25 2.38
CA SER A 35 -0.04 -16.18 3.39
C SER A 35 -0.23 -15.04 4.39
N GLU A 36 -1.20 -14.13 4.15
CA GLU A 36 -1.43 -12.98 5.01
C GLU A 36 -2.26 -13.38 6.24
N PRO A 37 -1.75 -13.15 7.48
CA PRO A 37 -2.54 -13.40 8.68
C PRO A 37 -3.69 -12.41 8.83
N GLY A 38 -4.78 -12.86 9.45
CA GLY A 38 -5.91 -12.02 9.82
C GLY A 38 -6.91 -11.79 8.69
N PRO A 39 -7.95 -10.98 8.97
CA PRO A 39 -8.99 -10.70 7.99
C PRO A 39 -8.47 -9.82 6.86
N LYS A 40 -8.94 -10.09 5.65
CA LYS A 40 -8.61 -9.28 4.47
C LYS A 40 -9.28 -7.92 4.55
N PRO A 41 -8.66 -6.86 3.97
CA PRO A 41 -9.30 -5.56 3.86
C PRO A 41 -10.62 -5.65 3.11
N THR A 42 -11.59 -4.84 3.52
CA THR A 42 -12.89 -4.70 2.88
C THR A 42 -13.22 -3.23 2.66
N ALA A 43 -14.24 -2.95 1.87
CA ALA A 43 -14.71 -1.59 1.66
C ALA A 43 -15.07 -0.88 2.97
N ALA A 44 -15.48 -1.65 4.00
CA ALA A 44 -15.90 -1.07 5.28
C ALA A 44 -14.73 -0.55 6.13
N ASP A 45 -13.54 -1.16 6.03
CA ASP A 45 -12.39 -0.78 6.86
C ASP A 45 -11.29 -0.03 6.09
N ILE A 46 -11.43 0.12 4.78
CA ILE A 46 -10.50 0.90 3.96
C ILE A 46 -10.97 2.36 3.93
N ALA A 47 -10.14 3.24 4.49
CA ALA A 47 -10.41 4.67 4.51
C ALA A 47 -10.25 5.33 3.14
N VAL A 48 -9.25 4.90 2.37
CA VAL A 48 -8.99 5.37 1.01
C VAL A 48 -8.26 4.29 0.23
N PHE A 49 -8.61 4.17 -1.06
CA PHE A 49 -7.90 3.31 -1.99
C PHE A 49 -7.45 4.15 -3.18
N LEU A 50 -6.14 4.18 -3.42
CA LEU A 50 -5.53 4.99 -4.48
C LEU A 50 -5.06 4.09 -5.62
N VAL A 51 -5.29 4.57 -6.85
CA VAL A 51 -4.75 3.94 -8.05
C VAL A 51 -3.92 4.98 -8.81
N ALA A 52 -2.76 4.57 -9.24
CA ALA A 52 -1.88 5.36 -10.09
C ALA A 52 -2.14 5.00 -11.54
N PHE A 53 -2.36 5.99 -12.37
CA PHE A 53 -2.60 5.85 -13.79
C PHE A 53 -1.48 6.53 -14.58
N ASP A 54 -1.00 5.85 -15.62
CA ASP A 54 -0.17 6.47 -16.65
C ASP A 54 -1.12 6.99 -17.72
N VAL A 55 -1.17 8.31 -17.89
CA VAL A 55 -2.09 8.98 -18.80
C VAL A 55 -1.34 9.35 -20.07
N ALA A 56 -1.79 8.82 -21.21
CA ALA A 56 -1.22 9.10 -22.52
C ALA A 56 -1.70 10.46 -23.06
N GLU A 57 -1.01 10.96 -24.10
CA GLU A 57 -1.35 12.25 -24.73
C GLU A 57 -2.78 12.27 -25.28
N ASP A 58 -3.29 11.13 -25.74
CA ASP A 58 -4.66 11.02 -26.25
C ASP A 58 -5.72 10.91 -25.14
N GLY A 59 -5.28 10.95 -23.86
CA GLY A 59 -6.16 10.84 -22.70
C GLY A 59 -6.45 9.42 -22.24
N SER A 60 -5.95 8.40 -22.95
CA SER A 60 -6.10 7.01 -22.50
C SER A 60 -5.27 6.76 -21.23
N GLU A 61 -5.76 5.87 -20.36
CA GLU A 61 -5.17 5.63 -19.05
C GLU A 61 -4.86 4.15 -18.87
N LEU A 62 -3.67 3.88 -18.32
CA LEU A 62 -3.26 2.55 -17.89
C LEU A 62 -3.07 2.56 -16.37
N ALA A 63 -3.80 1.70 -15.66
CA ALA A 63 -3.60 1.53 -14.23
C ALA A 63 -2.28 0.79 -13.97
N VAL A 64 -1.36 1.42 -13.25
CA VAL A 64 0.02 0.91 -13.09
C VAL A 64 0.39 0.57 -11.65
N GLY A 65 -0.40 0.99 -10.69
CA GLY A 65 -0.14 0.67 -9.28
C GLY A 65 -1.30 1.07 -8.38
N CYS A 66 -1.26 0.60 -7.15
CA CYS A 66 -2.29 0.89 -6.16
C CYS A 66 -1.73 0.84 -4.73
N GLY A 67 -2.54 1.33 -3.80
CA GLY A 67 -2.29 1.23 -2.37
C GLY A 67 -3.48 1.77 -1.60
N GLY A 68 -3.71 1.26 -0.41
CA GLY A 68 -4.82 1.65 0.43
C GLY A 68 -4.42 1.90 1.87
N LEU A 69 -5.32 2.54 2.59
CA LEU A 69 -5.20 2.75 4.04
C LEU A 69 -6.37 2.09 4.74
N ARG A 70 -6.06 1.19 5.68
CA ARG A 70 -7.03 0.62 6.61
C ARG A 70 -7.03 1.46 7.88
N THR A 71 -8.19 1.89 8.32
CA THR A 71 -8.33 2.59 9.61
C THR A 71 -8.08 1.60 10.76
N LEU A 72 -7.18 1.94 11.67
CA LEU A 72 -6.94 1.16 12.89
C LEU A 72 -7.57 1.83 14.11
N ASP A 73 -7.36 3.14 14.25
CA ASP A 73 -8.03 3.96 15.27
C ASP A 73 -8.05 5.43 14.81
N ASP A 74 -8.38 6.35 15.73
CA ASP A 74 -8.50 7.78 15.42
C ASP A 74 -7.15 8.44 15.08
N SER A 75 -6.03 7.80 15.42
CA SER A 75 -4.70 8.39 15.29
C SER A 75 -3.77 7.69 14.31
N HIS A 76 -4.11 6.49 13.83
CA HIS A 76 -3.24 5.78 12.89
C HIS A 76 -3.98 4.79 12.01
N GLY A 77 -3.33 4.44 10.92
CA GLY A 77 -3.82 3.47 9.96
C GLY A 77 -2.72 2.57 9.42
N GLU A 78 -3.14 1.57 8.69
CA GLU A 78 -2.26 0.57 8.10
C GLU A 78 -2.26 0.69 6.58
N ILE A 79 -1.06 0.72 5.99
CA ILE A 79 -0.90 0.65 4.54
C ILE A 79 -1.17 -0.79 4.09
N LYS A 80 -2.08 -0.93 3.12
CA LYS A 80 -2.49 -2.23 2.57
C LYS A 80 -2.42 -2.20 1.04
N ARG A 81 -2.12 -3.36 0.46
CA ARG A 81 -2.23 -3.60 -0.98
C ARG A 81 -1.37 -2.68 -1.85
N MET A 82 -0.19 -2.30 -1.36
CA MET A 82 0.79 -1.59 -2.19
C MET A 82 1.28 -2.51 -3.31
N TYR A 83 1.09 -2.08 -4.55
CA TYR A 83 1.47 -2.87 -5.71
C TYR A 83 1.78 -1.97 -6.90
N VAL A 84 2.79 -2.36 -7.68
CA VAL A 84 3.13 -1.74 -8.96
C VAL A 84 3.29 -2.87 -9.97
N ILE A 85 2.69 -2.73 -11.15
CA ILE A 85 2.85 -3.73 -12.21
C ILE A 85 4.34 -3.88 -12.56
N PRO A 86 4.79 -5.11 -12.92
CA PRO A 86 6.21 -5.34 -13.17
C PRO A 86 6.84 -4.39 -14.19
N GLU A 87 6.10 -4.02 -15.23
CA GLU A 87 6.57 -3.18 -16.33
C GLU A 87 6.83 -1.72 -15.92
N ARG A 88 6.38 -1.31 -14.75
CA ARG A 88 6.54 0.06 -14.24
C ARG A 88 7.33 0.14 -12.95
N ARG A 89 7.94 -0.96 -12.52
CA ARG A 89 8.81 -0.95 -11.33
C ARG A 89 10.10 -0.19 -11.61
N GLY A 90 10.60 0.51 -10.59
CA GLY A 90 11.78 1.35 -10.73
C GLY A 90 11.54 2.68 -11.45
N THR A 91 10.29 3.09 -11.63
CA THR A 91 9.94 4.34 -12.34
C THR A 91 9.31 5.40 -11.43
N GLY A 92 9.28 5.17 -10.11
CA GLY A 92 8.74 6.14 -9.15
C GLY A 92 7.27 5.99 -8.82
N VAL A 93 6.58 4.97 -9.33
CA VAL A 93 5.14 4.77 -9.09
C VAL A 93 4.86 4.49 -7.62
N SER A 94 5.62 3.60 -6.98
CA SER A 94 5.42 3.25 -5.58
C SER A 94 5.64 4.45 -4.65
N ILE A 95 6.65 5.28 -4.93
CA ILE A 95 6.91 6.48 -4.15
C ILE A 95 5.76 7.48 -4.29
N ALA A 96 5.22 7.65 -5.49
CA ALA A 96 4.09 8.54 -5.73
C ALA A 96 2.84 8.08 -4.96
N ILE A 97 2.54 6.78 -4.96
CA ILE A 97 1.41 6.23 -4.21
C ILE A 97 1.64 6.41 -2.71
N LEU A 98 2.83 6.06 -2.22
CA LEU A 98 3.15 6.16 -0.79
C LEU A 98 3.06 7.60 -0.30
N THR A 99 3.59 8.56 -1.05
CA THR A 99 3.50 9.99 -0.73
C THR A 99 2.04 10.45 -0.67
N ALA A 100 1.22 10.01 -1.62
CA ALA A 100 -0.20 10.33 -1.64
C ALA A 100 -0.94 9.71 -0.45
N LEU A 101 -0.62 8.47 -0.07
CA LEU A 101 -1.20 7.83 1.12
C LEU A 101 -0.83 8.58 2.40
N GLU A 102 0.42 9.02 2.52
CA GLU A 102 0.86 9.81 3.68
C GLU A 102 0.11 11.15 3.76
N GLY A 103 -0.12 11.79 2.62
CA GLY A 103 -0.94 13.00 2.55
C GLY A 103 -2.38 12.76 2.98
N GLU A 104 -2.99 11.65 2.55
CA GLU A 104 -4.33 11.25 2.97
C GLU A 104 -4.40 10.99 4.47
N ALA A 105 -3.39 10.32 5.03
CA ALA A 105 -3.31 10.06 6.46
C ALA A 105 -3.22 11.36 7.27
N ARG A 106 -2.36 12.31 6.85
CA ARG A 106 -2.26 13.62 7.49
C ARG A 106 -3.57 14.40 7.42
N GLY A 107 -4.25 14.35 6.27
CA GLY A 107 -5.55 15.00 6.09
C GLY A 107 -6.62 14.48 7.03
N ARG A 108 -6.49 13.23 7.52
CA ARG A 108 -7.38 12.62 8.50
C ARG A 108 -6.96 12.91 9.95
N GLY A 109 -5.86 13.64 10.15
CA GLY A 109 -5.31 13.89 11.46
C GLY A 109 -4.54 12.71 12.05
N TRP A 110 -4.18 11.73 11.25
CA TRP A 110 -3.38 10.60 11.70
C TRP A 110 -1.92 11.00 11.90
N SER A 111 -1.33 10.50 12.97
CA SER A 111 0.06 10.79 13.34
C SER A 111 1.02 9.66 13.03
N ARG A 112 0.50 8.50 12.58
CA ARG A 112 1.32 7.32 12.36
C ARG A 112 0.71 6.41 11.29
N LEU A 113 1.57 5.84 10.45
CA LEU A 113 1.23 4.73 9.58
C LEU A 113 2.05 3.52 9.98
N VAL A 114 1.41 2.35 9.94
CA VAL A 114 2.05 1.05 10.12
C VAL A 114 1.82 0.21 8.89
N LEU A 115 2.63 -0.81 8.71
CA LEU A 115 2.46 -1.76 7.61
C LEU A 115 3.12 -3.10 7.96
N GLU A 116 2.70 -4.13 7.23
CA GLU A 116 3.36 -5.42 7.24
C GLU A 116 3.74 -5.79 5.82
N THR A 117 4.92 -6.36 5.66
CA THR A 117 5.34 -7.02 4.43
C THR A 117 5.91 -8.39 4.76
N GLY A 118 5.98 -9.28 3.78
CA GLY A 118 6.58 -10.58 3.97
C GLY A 118 8.11 -10.51 3.86
N ASP A 119 8.79 -11.45 4.52
CA ASP A 119 10.25 -11.51 4.56
C ASP A 119 10.90 -11.86 3.20
N GLN A 120 10.10 -12.33 2.23
CA GLN A 120 10.56 -12.62 0.88
C GLN A 120 10.25 -11.48 -0.11
N GLN A 121 10.09 -10.25 0.39
CA GLN A 121 9.83 -9.07 -0.42
C GLN A 121 10.90 -7.99 -0.18
N PRO A 122 12.17 -8.25 -0.60
CA PRO A 122 13.28 -7.33 -0.30
C PRO A 122 13.12 -5.96 -0.96
N ASP A 123 12.47 -5.87 -2.12
CA ASP A 123 12.25 -4.58 -2.79
C ASP A 123 11.28 -3.69 -2.01
N ALA A 124 10.22 -4.28 -1.46
CA ALA A 124 9.28 -3.57 -0.60
C ALA A 124 9.97 -3.07 0.68
N MET A 125 10.77 -3.93 1.31
CA MET A 125 11.51 -3.56 2.51
C MET A 125 12.46 -2.38 2.24
N ARG A 126 13.20 -2.41 1.13
CA ARG A 126 14.08 -1.31 0.74
C ARG A 126 13.32 -0.01 0.49
N LEU A 127 12.17 -0.09 -0.16
CA LEU A 127 11.31 1.08 -0.40
C LEU A 127 10.93 1.75 0.91
N TYR A 128 10.37 0.97 1.84
CA TYR A 128 9.88 1.52 3.10
C TYR A 128 11.02 2.10 3.94
N GLU A 129 12.13 1.40 4.05
CA GLU A 129 13.30 1.89 4.80
C GLU A 129 13.84 3.20 4.20
N ARG A 130 13.93 3.28 2.88
CA ARG A 130 14.39 4.50 2.19
C ARG A 130 13.43 5.67 2.41
N GLU A 131 12.13 5.41 2.50
CA GLU A 131 11.11 6.43 2.69
C GLU A 131 10.86 6.77 4.18
N GLY A 132 11.73 6.32 5.08
CA GLY A 132 11.72 6.73 6.47
C GLY A 132 10.90 5.82 7.39
N TYR A 133 10.49 4.65 6.94
CA TYR A 133 9.83 3.66 7.80
C TYR A 133 10.87 2.88 8.59
N THR A 134 10.58 2.60 9.85
CA THR A 134 11.48 1.88 10.76
C THR A 134 10.83 0.60 11.24
N LEU A 135 11.68 -0.41 11.49
CA LEU A 135 11.22 -1.71 11.98
C LEU A 135 10.58 -1.57 13.36
N ILE A 136 9.47 -2.26 13.53
CA ILE A 136 8.78 -2.38 14.84
C ILE A 136 8.49 -3.84 15.12
N PRO A 137 8.20 -4.22 16.38
CA PRO A 137 7.68 -5.56 16.68
C PRO A 137 6.40 -5.82 15.89
N ASN A 138 6.19 -7.08 15.48
CA ASN A 138 4.97 -7.46 14.78
C ASN A 138 3.74 -7.13 15.63
N PHE A 139 2.72 -6.59 15.01
CA PHE A 139 1.51 -6.11 15.69
C PHE A 139 0.27 -6.87 15.20
N GLY A 140 -0.81 -6.80 16.00
CA GLY A 140 -2.11 -7.34 15.64
C GLY A 140 -2.04 -8.81 15.23
N TYR A 141 -2.67 -9.13 14.13
CA TYR A 141 -2.68 -10.51 13.60
C TYR A 141 -1.30 -10.99 13.13
N TYR A 142 -0.32 -10.10 13.00
CA TYR A 142 1.03 -10.45 12.57
C TYR A 142 1.94 -10.86 13.73
N ALA A 143 1.51 -10.69 14.96
CA ALA A 143 2.35 -10.86 16.16
C ALA A 143 3.02 -12.25 16.24
N ASP A 144 2.30 -13.29 15.82
CA ASP A 144 2.78 -14.67 15.85
C ASP A 144 3.18 -15.20 14.48
N SER A 145 3.29 -14.33 13.48
CA SER A 145 3.63 -14.73 12.11
C SER A 145 5.15 -14.65 11.89
N PRO A 146 5.83 -15.78 11.66
CA PRO A 146 7.28 -15.77 11.47
C PRO A 146 7.72 -15.17 10.13
N LEU A 147 6.80 -15.03 9.16
CA LEU A 147 7.09 -14.48 7.85
C LEU A 147 6.85 -12.97 7.76
N SER A 148 6.21 -12.37 8.77
CA SER A 148 5.82 -10.97 8.76
C SER A 148 6.93 -10.05 9.26
N ILE A 149 7.14 -8.95 8.54
CA ILE A 149 8.05 -7.86 8.91
C ILE A 149 7.21 -6.60 8.98
N CYS A 150 7.23 -5.91 10.12
CA CYS A 150 6.40 -4.74 10.34
C CYS A 150 7.25 -3.46 10.45
N TYR A 151 6.68 -2.37 9.96
CA TYR A 151 7.31 -1.05 9.93
C TYR A 151 6.32 0.00 10.40
N GLU A 152 6.86 1.13 10.86
CA GLU A 152 6.08 2.33 11.15
C GLU A 152 6.75 3.59 10.61
N LYS A 153 5.95 4.60 10.38
CA LYS A 153 6.42 5.97 10.17
C LYS A 153 5.53 6.92 10.95
N LYS A 154 6.14 7.77 11.77
CA LYS A 154 5.44 8.88 12.41
C LYS A 154 5.31 10.01 11.40
N LEU A 155 4.12 10.57 11.30
CA LEU A 155 3.82 11.63 10.34
C LEU A 155 3.89 12.98 11.02
N ALA A 156 4.57 13.93 10.39
CA ALA A 156 4.55 15.31 10.83
C ALA A 156 3.13 15.87 10.63
N PRO A 157 2.61 16.72 11.56
CA PRO A 157 1.33 17.39 11.37
C PRO A 157 1.33 18.23 10.10
N LEU A 158 0.13 18.43 9.51
CA LEU A 158 -0.02 19.42 8.44
C LEU A 158 0.37 20.80 8.96
N GLU A 159 1.18 21.51 8.19
CA GLU A 159 1.48 22.90 8.46
C GLU A 159 0.23 23.74 8.13
N VAL A 160 -0.11 24.66 9.01
CA VAL A 160 -1.28 25.53 8.88
C VAL A 160 -0.87 26.85 8.25
#